data_b7709ff97c1fcacbf06c5a66c3e90283
#
_entry.id   b7709ff97c1fcacbf06c5a66c3e90283
#
_cell.length_a   1.000
_cell.length_b   1.000
_cell.length_c   1.000
_cell.angle_alpha   90.00
_cell.angle_beta   90.00
_cell.angle_gamma   90.00
#
_symmetry.space_group_name_H-M   'P 1'
#
loop_
_entity.id
_entity.type
_entity.pdbx_description
1 polymer ?
#
loop_
_entity_poly.entity_id
_entity_poly.type
_entity_poly.pdbx_seq_one_letter_code
_entity_poly.pdbx_strand_id
1 'polypeptide(L)'
;MPQQQNKKKVLFFLPPTVGGAERMTVTIAKMLPQDEFEVKFVVVGNTLGDIVKFIPESYETYLLRIHGLWDLCTLRIANLLRKEKPHAAFASLMYLNARVVWASKLFGVKTIIRNNIDFYNALPKNRWYAKLSYKWADFIIAQQDEMREGIINVTHAKPQKVVTLQNPIDTESIDKKAKVTSPYNKDDQSIKFVWTARINRSKGQDILLRAFKIVHIEIPNSKLYIVGKYQSEDKYYQELKQYVLDNELSDSVIFTGFDDNPYKWVANADCYVMPSRKEGLPNSLIDAMYLGKPVVATTCIPVVSRIVKDGYNGILVNPDDVEAIAEAMRKAIHLKDFKMTYIPANQKDFILLFRNI
;
A
#
# COMPACT_ATOMS: atom_id res chain seq x y z
N MET A 1 21.94 -24.65 -29.93
CA MET A 1 20.71 -24.50 -29.13
C MET A 1 21.09 -23.71 -27.91
N PRO A 2 20.48 -22.56 -27.59
CA PRO A 2 20.77 -21.85 -26.37
C PRO A 2 20.37 -22.74 -25.21
N GLN A 3 21.29 -22.95 -24.27
CA GLN A 3 21.02 -23.66 -23.00
C GLN A 3 19.83 -22.94 -22.34
N GLN A 4 18.72 -23.65 -22.14
CA GLN A 4 17.62 -23.18 -21.30
C GLN A 4 18.21 -22.96 -19.88
N GLN A 5 18.55 -21.71 -19.60
CA GLN A 5 19.00 -21.33 -18.26
C GLN A 5 17.86 -21.68 -17.31
N ASN A 6 18.15 -22.53 -16.32
CA ASN A 6 17.17 -23.05 -15.38
C ASN A 6 16.69 -21.87 -14.50
N LYS A 7 15.53 -21.28 -14.84
CA LYS A 7 14.96 -20.11 -14.15
C LYS A 7 14.76 -20.41 -12.66
N LYS A 8 15.05 -19.45 -11.81
CA LYS A 8 14.72 -19.58 -10.38
C LYS A 8 13.21 -19.44 -10.18
N LYS A 9 12.54 -20.52 -9.75
CA LYS A 9 11.12 -20.50 -9.43
C LYS A 9 10.89 -19.80 -8.09
N VAL A 10 9.98 -18.81 -8.07
CA VAL A 10 9.58 -18.06 -6.87
C VAL A 10 8.06 -18.06 -6.73
N LEU A 11 7.57 -18.47 -5.56
CA LEU A 11 6.14 -18.41 -5.23
C LEU A 11 5.83 -17.17 -4.38
N PHE A 12 4.92 -16.33 -4.85
CA PHE A 12 4.42 -15.14 -4.15
C PHE A 12 3.10 -15.41 -3.48
N PHE A 13 3.09 -15.39 -2.15
CA PHE A 13 1.90 -15.67 -1.34
C PHE A 13 1.18 -14.37 -0.96
N LEU A 14 -0.14 -14.30 -1.19
CA LEU A 14 -0.98 -13.15 -0.89
C LEU A 14 -2.43 -13.58 -0.58
N PRO A 15 -3.22 -12.77 0.16
CA PRO A 15 -4.63 -13.05 0.38
C PRO A 15 -5.47 -12.60 -0.83
N PRO A 16 -6.77 -12.96 -0.87
CA PRO A 16 -7.70 -12.56 -1.95
C PRO A 16 -8.11 -11.08 -1.90
N THR A 17 -7.74 -10.38 -0.82
CA THR A 17 -8.09 -8.97 -0.62
C THR A 17 -7.21 -8.04 -1.42
N VAL A 18 -7.67 -6.81 -1.64
CA VAL A 18 -6.90 -5.74 -2.28
C VAL A 18 -6.56 -4.66 -1.24
N GLY A 19 -5.28 -4.46 -1.03
CA GLY A 19 -4.73 -3.40 -0.19
C GLY A 19 -3.36 -2.96 -0.71
N GLY A 20 -2.75 -2.00 -0.04
CA GLY A 20 -1.43 -1.49 -0.42
C GLY A 20 -0.32 -2.54 -0.37
N ALA A 21 -0.38 -3.47 0.60
CA ALA A 21 0.61 -4.53 0.75
C ALA A 21 0.51 -5.59 -0.34
N GLU A 22 -0.72 -5.97 -0.70
CA GLU A 22 -1.02 -6.95 -1.74
C GLU A 22 -0.63 -6.42 -3.12
N ARG A 23 -1.03 -5.19 -3.44
CA ARG A 23 -0.62 -4.52 -4.70
C ARG A 23 0.90 -4.42 -4.80
N MET A 24 1.56 -4.07 -3.69
CA MET A 24 3.04 -4.01 -3.65
C MET A 24 3.69 -5.37 -3.86
N THR A 25 3.08 -6.46 -3.37
CA THR A 25 3.53 -7.84 -3.64
C THR A 25 3.52 -8.12 -5.14
N VAL A 26 2.46 -7.72 -5.84
CA VAL A 26 2.37 -7.86 -7.31
C VAL A 26 3.40 -6.97 -8.01
N THR A 27 3.58 -5.72 -7.56
CA THR A 27 4.60 -4.81 -8.12
C THR A 27 6.00 -5.39 -8.01
N ILE A 28 6.38 -5.92 -6.84
CA ILE A 28 7.70 -6.56 -6.64
C ILE A 28 7.86 -7.77 -7.57
N ALA A 29 6.84 -8.61 -7.69
CA ALA A 29 6.88 -9.78 -8.57
C ALA A 29 7.10 -9.38 -10.05
N LYS A 30 6.44 -8.31 -10.52
CA LYS A 30 6.61 -7.77 -11.88
C LYS A 30 8.00 -7.23 -12.17
N MET A 31 8.77 -6.86 -11.14
CA MET A 31 10.13 -6.36 -11.30
C MET A 31 11.15 -7.46 -11.59
N LEU A 32 10.81 -8.72 -11.30
CA LEU A 32 11.73 -9.83 -11.54
C LEU A 32 11.80 -10.15 -13.04
N PRO A 33 13.01 -10.16 -13.65
CA PRO A 33 13.18 -10.49 -15.05
C PRO A 33 12.67 -11.89 -15.36
N GLN A 34 11.78 -12.00 -16.35
CA GLN A 34 11.15 -13.28 -16.72
C GLN A 34 12.09 -14.27 -17.40
N ASP A 35 13.24 -13.83 -17.86
CA ASP A 35 14.31 -14.68 -18.37
C ASP A 35 15.10 -15.37 -17.25
N GLU A 36 15.19 -14.77 -16.06
CA GLU A 36 15.89 -15.31 -14.90
C GLU A 36 14.95 -16.02 -13.91
N PHE A 37 13.70 -15.55 -13.79
CA PHE A 37 12.76 -16.00 -12.77
C PHE A 37 11.46 -16.55 -13.35
N GLU A 38 11.02 -17.70 -12.84
CA GLU A 38 9.68 -18.23 -13.00
C GLU A 38 8.83 -17.82 -11.78
N VAL A 39 8.01 -16.80 -11.96
CA VAL A 39 7.16 -16.26 -10.89
C VAL A 39 5.77 -16.85 -10.95
N LYS A 40 5.26 -17.35 -9.83
CA LYS A 40 3.87 -17.82 -9.68
C LYS A 40 3.23 -17.19 -8.45
N PHE A 41 1.93 -16.92 -8.53
CA PHE A 41 1.16 -16.38 -7.41
C PHE A 41 0.37 -17.47 -6.71
N VAL A 42 0.31 -17.38 -5.38
CA VAL A 42 -0.48 -18.27 -4.53
C VAL A 42 -1.45 -17.42 -3.71
N VAL A 43 -2.71 -17.41 -4.13
CA VAL A 43 -3.77 -16.72 -3.38
C VAL A 43 -4.26 -17.64 -2.27
N VAL A 44 -4.06 -17.22 -1.02
CA VAL A 44 -4.41 -17.99 0.18
C VAL A 44 -5.77 -17.52 0.71
N GLY A 45 -6.83 -18.26 0.44
CA GLY A 45 -8.20 -17.90 0.79
C GLY A 45 -9.24 -18.85 0.23
N ASN A 46 -10.51 -18.51 0.36
CA ASN A 46 -11.61 -19.33 -0.16
C ASN A 46 -11.89 -19.10 -1.66
N THR A 47 -11.52 -17.93 -2.16
CA THR A 47 -11.65 -17.50 -3.56
C THR A 47 -10.39 -16.76 -3.99
N LEU A 48 -10.23 -16.55 -5.30
CA LEU A 48 -9.16 -15.71 -5.83
C LEU A 48 -9.33 -14.23 -5.44
N GLY A 49 -10.58 -13.80 -5.20
CA GLY A 49 -10.92 -12.43 -4.80
C GLY A 49 -10.53 -11.37 -5.82
N ASP A 50 -10.60 -10.12 -5.40
CA ASP A 50 -10.33 -8.98 -6.29
C ASP A 50 -8.85 -8.80 -6.63
N ILE A 51 -7.94 -9.41 -5.88
CA ILE A 51 -6.50 -9.28 -6.12
C ILE A 51 -6.08 -9.80 -7.50
N VAL A 52 -6.79 -10.79 -8.02
CA VAL A 52 -6.47 -11.37 -9.33
C VAL A 52 -6.54 -10.35 -10.47
N LYS A 53 -7.36 -9.30 -10.33
CA LYS A 53 -7.46 -8.21 -11.31
C LYS A 53 -6.17 -7.40 -11.46
N PHE A 54 -5.26 -7.49 -10.48
CA PHE A 54 -3.98 -6.79 -10.46
C PHE A 54 -2.81 -7.68 -10.86
N ILE A 55 -3.01 -9.00 -10.90
CA ILE A 55 -2.01 -9.97 -11.35
C ILE A 55 -2.11 -10.06 -12.88
N PRO A 56 -1.03 -9.79 -13.64
CA PRO A 56 -1.06 -9.95 -15.08
C PRO A 56 -1.35 -11.40 -15.48
N GLU A 57 -2.13 -11.60 -16.53
CA GLU A 57 -2.55 -12.94 -17.03
C GLU A 57 -1.36 -13.84 -17.43
N SER A 58 -0.20 -13.24 -17.69
CA SER A 58 1.04 -13.98 -18.00
C SER A 58 1.60 -14.77 -16.80
N TYR A 59 1.12 -14.52 -15.59
CA TYR A 59 1.58 -15.22 -14.39
C TYR A 59 0.61 -16.33 -13.99
N GLU A 60 1.13 -17.52 -13.76
CA GLU A 60 0.36 -18.62 -13.20
C GLU A 60 -0.09 -18.29 -11.77
N THR A 61 -1.38 -18.49 -11.50
CA THR A 61 -1.98 -18.16 -10.20
C THR A 61 -2.73 -19.36 -9.62
N TYR A 62 -2.34 -19.80 -8.42
CA TYR A 62 -2.96 -20.86 -7.66
C TYR A 62 -3.92 -20.33 -6.61
N LEU A 63 -5.06 -20.98 -6.43
CA LEU A 63 -5.90 -20.80 -5.25
C LEU A 63 -5.55 -21.88 -4.20
N LEU A 64 -4.94 -21.45 -3.09
CA LEU A 64 -4.76 -22.30 -1.93
C LEU A 64 -5.94 -22.10 -0.97
N ARG A 65 -6.94 -22.99 -1.09
CA ARG A 65 -8.16 -22.91 -0.27
C ARG A 65 -7.85 -23.14 1.20
N ILE A 66 -8.44 -22.32 2.07
CA ILE A 66 -8.40 -22.45 3.54
C ILE A 66 -9.83 -22.44 4.06
N HIS A 67 -10.14 -23.30 5.04
CA HIS A 67 -11.47 -23.45 5.62
C HIS A 67 -11.41 -23.15 7.12
N GLY A 68 -11.92 -21.95 7.50
CA GLY A 68 -12.07 -21.58 8.92
C GLY A 68 -10.76 -21.22 9.66
N LEU A 69 -10.91 -20.92 10.94
CA LEU A 69 -9.81 -20.48 11.82
C LEU A 69 -8.80 -21.58 12.17
N TRP A 70 -9.22 -22.84 12.10
CA TRP A 70 -8.44 -24.03 12.45
C TRP A 70 -7.83 -24.74 11.25
N ASP A 71 -7.88 -24.13 10.06
CA ASP A 71 -7.30 -24.73 8.88
C ASP A 71 -5.78 -24.91 9.04
N LEU A 72 -5.34 -26.08 8.60
CA LEU A 72 -3.93 -26.45 8.53
C LEU A 72 -3.20 -25.68 7.41
N CYS A 73 -3.42 -24.36 7.30
CA CYS A 73 -2.89 -23.51 6.25
C CYS A 73 -1.37 -23.70 6.07
N THR A 74 -0.62 -23.79 7.17
CA THR A 74 0.82 -24.05 7.14
C THR A 74 1.16 -25.38 6.48
N LEU A 75 0.40 -26.45 6.75
CA LEU A 75 0.61 -27.76 6.13
C LEU A 75 0.21 -27.77 4.65
N ARG A 76 -0.83 -27.03 4.27
CA ARG A 76 -1.21 -26.87 2.86
C ARG A 76 -0.15 -26.09 2.08
N ILE A 77 0.41 -25.01 2.65
CA ILE A 77 1.56 -24.31 2.08
C ILE A 77 2.74 -25.27 1.95
N ALA A 78 3.06 -26.04 3.00
CA ALA A 78 4.14 -27.01 3.00
C ALA A 78 3.98 -28.07 1.89
N ASN A 79 2.76 -28.61 1.70
CA ASN A 79 2.48 -29.57 0.64
C ASN A 79 2.64 -28.95 -0.77
N LEU A 80 2.21 -27.67 -0.95
CA LEU A 80 2.43 -26.95 -2.21
C LEU A 80 3.93 -26.76 -2.47
N LEU A 81 4.71 -26.32 -1.47
CA LEU A 81 6.15 -26.13 -1.59
C LEU A 81 6.87 -27.45 -1.93
N ARG A 82 6.45 -28.56 -1.32
CA ARG A 82 6.96 -29.90 -1.64
C ARG A 82 6.70 -30.28 -3.10
N LYS A 83 5.50 -29.97 -3.62
CA LYS A 83 5.10 -30.27 -5.00
C LYS A 83 5.84 -29.39 -6.01
N GLU A 84 5.81 -28.07 -5.79
CA GLU A 84 6.35 -27.08 -6.72
C GLU A 84 7.88 -26.97 -6.68
N LYS A 85 8.51 -27.34 -5.56
CA LYS A 85 9.95 -27.25 -5.31
C LYS A 85 10.55 -25.89 -5.72
N PRO A 86 9.98 -24.76 -5.25
CA PRO A 86 10.49 -23.46 -5.62
C PRO A 86 11.87 -23.22 -4.98
N HIS A 87 12.66 -22.33 -5.58
CA HIS A 87 13.91 -21.83 -5.01
C HIS A 87 13.62 -20.91 -3.83
N ALA A 88 12.57 -20.08 -3.97
CA ALA A 88 12.14 -19.16 -2.93
C ALA A 88 10.62 -19.01 -2.80
N ALA A 89 10.20 -18.60 -1.59
CA ALA A 89 8.84 -18.20 -1.25
C ALA A 89 8.85 -16.77 -0.72
N PHE A 90 7.96 -15.92 -1.25
CA PHE A 90 7.78 -14.54 -0.84
C PHE A 90 6.41 -14.34 -0.18
N ALA A 91 6.35 -13.60 0.93
CA ALA A 91 5.11 -13.16 1.55
C ALA A 91 5.25 -11.75 2.16
N SER A 92 4.14 -11.02 2.28
CA SER A 92 4.15 -9.60 2.67
C SER A 92 3.15 -9.23 3.77
N LEU A 93 2.48 -10.21 4.39
CA LEU A 93 1.56 -9.96 5.50
C LEU A 93 1.99 -10.77 6.72
N MET A 94 2.05 -10.14 7.89
CA MET A 94 2.67 -10.68 9.09
C MET A 94 2.15 -12.09 9.46
N TYR A 95 0.83 -12.32 9.37
CA TYR A 95 0.24 -13.64 9.64
C TYR A 95 0.59 -14.69 8.58
N LEU A 96 0.73 -14.26 7.32
CA LEU A 96 1.08 -15.12 6.19
C LEU A 96 2.60 -15.38 6.17
N ASN A 97 3.40 -14.34 6.49
CA ASN A 97 4.85 -14.45 6.64
C ASN A 97 5.24 -15.61 7.55
N ALA A 98 4.62 -15.68 8.74
CA ALA A 98 4.91 -16.74 9.71
C ALA A 98 4.65 -18.14 9.15
N ARG A 99 3.50 -18.31 8.48
CA ARG A 99 3.11 -19.61 7.89
C ARG A 99 4.02 -20.03 6.76
N VAL A 100 4.38 -19.09 5.88
CA VAL A 100 5.31 -19.33 4.77
C VAL A 100 6.69 -19.69 5.31
N VAL A 101 7.21 -18.99 6.31
CA VAL A 101 8.50 -19.28 6.92
C VAL A 101 8.52 -20.69 7.52
N TRP A 102 7.51 -21.06 8.33
CA TRP A 102 7.47 -22.39 8.94
C TRP A 102 7.34 -23.50 7.90
N ALA A 103 6.45 -23.34 6.91
CA ALA A 103 6.27 -24.31 5.84
C ALA A 103 7.54 -24.50 5.01
N SER A 104 8.24 -23.42 4.70
CA SER A 104 9.46 -23.44 3.89
C SER A 104 10.61 -24.15 4.59
N LYS A 105 10.71 -24.01 5.91
CA LYS A 105 11.75 -24.69 6.70
C LYS A 105 11.68 -26.21 6.62
N LEU A 106 10.49 -26.77 6.44
CA LEU A 106 10.31 -28.22 6.32
C LEU A 106 10.94 -28.81 5.05
N PHE A 107 11.13 -27.99 4.01
CA PHE A 107 11.60 -28.43 2.69
C PHE A 107 12.84 -27.68 2.19
N GLY A 108 13.50 -26.90 3.06
CA GLY A 108 14.70 -26.16 2.69
C GLY A 108 14.46 -25.03 1.67
N VAL A 109 13.20 -24.63 1.45
CA VAL A 109 12.85 -23.51 0.55
C VAL A 109 13.29 -22.19 1.20
N LYS A 110 13.99 -21.36 0.43
CA LYS A 110 14.40 -20.04 0.89
C LYS A 110 13.22 -19.11 1.05
N THR A 111 13.29 -18.18 2.01
CA THR A 111 12.20 -17.26 2.30
C THR A 111 12.63 -15.81 2.28
N ILE A 112 11.86 -15.00 1.53
CA ILE A 112 11.88 -13.55 1.62
C ILE A 112 10.54 -13.12 2.20
N ILE A 113 10.54 -12.45 3.33
CA ILE A 113 9.32 -11.89 3.90
C ILE A 113 9.43 -10.37 3.95
N ARG A 114 8.31 -9.68 3.71
CA ARG A 114 8.24 -8.24 3.80
C ARG A 114 7.34 -7.83 4.95
N ASN A 115 7.85 -6.96 5.81
CA ASN A 115 7.06 -6.38 6.89
C ASN A 115 6.45 -5.06 6.43
N ASN A 116 5.15 -4.88 6.61
CA ASN A 116 4.39 -3.73 6.11
C ASN A 116 3.68 -2.94 7.21
N ILE A 117 3.85 -3.34 8.45
CA ILE A 117 3.29 -2.67 9.63
C ILE A 117 4.40 -2.61 10.69
N ASP A 118 4.52 -1.45 11.35
CA ASP A 118 5.38 -1.32 12.51
C ASP A 118 4.92 -2.28 13.63
N PHE A 119 5.89 -2.91 14.29
CA PHE A 119 5.61 -3.87 15.37
C PHE A 119 4.84 -3.27 16.53
N TYR A 120 5.06 -2.00 16.86
CA TYR A 120 4.33 -1.31 17.92
C TYR A 120 2.84 -1.14 17.59
N ASN A 121 2.50 -1.01 16.31
CA ASN A 121 1.14 -0.87 15.82
C ASN A 121 0.48 -2.19 15.40
N ALA A 122 1.21 -3.30 15.43
CA ALA A 122 0.70 -4.61 15.06
C ALA A 122 -0.17 -5.22 16.18
N LEU A 123 -1.20 -5.98 15.79
CA LEU A 123 -2.00 -6.75 16.72
C LEU A 123 -1.13 -7.72 17.55
N PRO A 124 -1.37 -7.90 18.85
CA PRO A 124 -0.56 -8.77 19.72
C PRO A 124 -0.33 -10.17 19.16
N LYS A 125 -1.38 -10.78 18.57
CA LYS A 125 -1.30 -12.09 17.92
C LYS A 125 -0.30 -12.11 16.76
N ASN A 126 -0.30 -11.08 15.93
CA ASN A 126 0.61 -10.99 14.79
C ASN A 126 2.06 -10.78 15.25
N ARG A 127 2.27 -9.98 16.30
CA ARG A 127 3.60 -9.80 16.93
C ARG A 127 4.15 -11.12 17.47
N TRP A 128 3.30 -11.91 18.12
CA TRP A 128 3.67 -13.23 18.63
C TRP A 128 4.10 -14.17 17.50
N TYR A 129 3.32 -14.26 16.42
CA TYR A 129 3.69 -15.05 15.24
C TYR A 129 5.02 -14.61 14.63
N ALA A 130 5.22 -13.30 14.49
CA ALA A 130 6.48 -12.77 13.96
C ALA A 130 7.67 -13.09 14.87
N LYS A 131 7.53 -12.92 16.20
CA LYS A 131 8.56 -13.26 17.19
C LYS A 131 9.01 -14.70 17.08
N LEU A 132 8.10 -15.63 16.81
CA LEU A 132 8.41 -17.05 16.70
C LEU A 132 8.98 -17.45 15.34
N SER A 133 8.68 -16.73 14.26
CA SER A 133 8.97 -17.16 12.89
C SER A 133 10.08 -16.38 12.20
N TYR A 134 10.17 -15.06 12.38
CA TYR A 134 11.04 -14.20 11.57
C TYR A 134 12.54 -14.54 11.68
N LYS A 135 13.01 -14.98 12.84
CA LYS A 135 14.40 -15.45 13.00
C LYS A 135 14.80 -16.58 12.04
N TRP A 136 13.81 -17.32 11.52
CA TRP A 136 14.02 -18.43 10.59
C TRP A 136 13.97 -18.00 9.11
N ALA A 137 13.50 -16.80 8.81
CA ALA A 137 13.52 -16.29 7.44
C ALA A 137 14.96 -16.13 6.92
N ASP A 138 15.14 -16.25 5.60
CA ASP A 138 16.44 -16.02 4.98
C ASP A 138 16.68 -14.53 4.76
N PHE A 139 15.64 -13.78 4.28
CA PHE A 139 15.66 -12.34 4.22
C PHE A 139 14.33 -11.73 4.73
N ILE A 140 14.45 -10.57 5.37
CA ILE A 140 13.32 -9.78 5.87
C ILE A 140 13.45 -8.36 5.34
N ILE A 141 12.48 -7.92 4.56
CA ILE A 141 12.42 -6.56 4.04
C ILE A 141 11.67 -5.68 5.04
N ALA A 142 12.33 -4.66 5.54
CA ALA A 142 11.75 -3.53 6.25
C ALA A 142 11.59 -2.36 5.28
N GLN A 143 10.52 -1.56 5.41
CA GLN A 143 10.28 -0.41 4.53
C GLN A 143 11.03 0.85 4.98
N GLN A 144 11.50 0.88 6.22
CA GLN A 144 12.17 2.00 6.87
C GLN A 144 13.17 1.48 7.91
N ASP A 145 14.14 2.30 8.28
CA ASP A 145 15.17 1.89 9.24
C ASP A 145 14.58 1.68 10.64
N GLU A 146 13.63 2.50 11.08
CA GLU A 146 12.93 2.30 12.35
C GLU A 146 12.17 0.97 12.39
N MET A 147 11.58 0.58 11.27
CA MET A 147 10.93 -0.73 11.14
C MET A 147 11.97 -1.87 11.20
N ARG A 148 13.14 -1.68 10.58
CA ARG A 148 14.25 -2.64 10.64
C ARG A 148 14.71 -2.87 12.08
N GLU A 149 14.93 -1.80 12.83
CA GLU A 149 15.30 -1.88 14.25
C GLU A 149 14.22 -2.58 15.07
N GLY A 150 12.96 -2.22 14.88
CA GLY A 150 11.82 -2.88 15.53
C GLY A 150 11.75 -4.38 15.24
N ILE A 151 12.01 -4.81 13.99
CA ILE A 151 12.07 -6.22 13.61
C ILE A 151 13.20 -6.93 14.38
N ILE A 152 14.40 -6.39 14.35
CA ILE A 152 15.57 -6.99 15.01
C ILE A 152 15.32 -7.13 16.51
N ASN A 153 14.88 -6.08 17.16
CA ASN A 153 14.66 -6.04 18.61
C ASN A 153 13.55 -7.00 19.07
N VAL A 154 12.44 -7.10 18.32
CA VAL A 154 11.28 -7.92 18.72
C VAL A 154 11.44 -9.38 18.34
N THR A 155 12.04 -9.68 17.18
CA THR A 155 12.08 -11.03 16.63
C THR A 155 13.42 -11.75 16.84
N HIS A 156 14.44 -11.03 17.28
CA HIS A 156 15.82 -11.51 17.38
C HIS A 156 16.35 -12.08 16.05
N ALA A 157 15.84 -11.56 14.93
CA ALA A 157 16.39 -11.89 13.62
C ALA A 157 17.82 -11.33 13.49
N LYS A 158 18.69 -12.08 12.82
CA LYS A 158 20.07 -11.63 12.60
C LYS A 158 20.07 -10.33 11.77
N PRO A 159 20.79 -9.27 12.20
CA PRO A 159 20.77 -7.96 11.50
C PRO A 159 21.10 -8.04 10.00
N GLN A 160 21.99 -8.98 9.60
CA GLN A 160 22.38 -9.17 8.20
C GLN A 160 21.25 -9.71 7.31
N LYS A 161 20.21 -10.30 7.90
CA LYS A 161 19.05 -10.81 7.20
C LYS A 161 17.93 -9.77 7.06
N VAL A 162 18.01 -8.66 7.79
CA VAL A 162 17.01 -7.60 7.76
C VAL A 162 17.53 -6.44 6.92
N VAL A 163 16.94 -6.25 5.76
CA VAL A 163 17.32 -5.21 4.81
C VAL A 163 16.26 -4.12 4.76
N THR A 164 16.69 -2.85 4.67
CA THR A 164 15.78 -1.74 4.44
C THR A 164 15.62 -1.54 2.94
N LEU A 165 14.44 -1.87 2.41
CA LEU A 165 14.05 -1.55 1.03
C LEU A 165 12.68 -0.86 1.06
N GLN A 166 12.67 0.39 0.65
CA GLN A 166 11.46 1.18 0.49
C GLN A 166 10.55 0.58 -0.59
N ASN A 167 9.30 1.02 -0.63
CA ASN A 167 8.41 0.55 -1.69
C ASN A 167 8.86 1.10 -3.05
N PRO A 168 8.93 0.24 -4.06
CA PRO A 168 9.13 0.70 -5.43
C PRO A 168 7.86 1.37 -5.94
N ILE A 169 8.01 2.25 -6.93
CA ILE A 169 6.90 2.86 -7.67
C ILE A 169 6.76 2.15 -9.02
N ASP A 170 5.57 1.68 -9.34
CA ASP A 170 5.23 1.14 -10.67
C ASP A 170 4.88 2.31 -11.62
N THR A 171 5.92 3.05 -12.02
CA THR A 171 5.78 4.29 -12.83
C THR A 171 5.06 4.03 -14.14
N GLU A 172 5.37 2.92 -14.81
CA GLU A 172 4.72 2.55 -16.07
C GLU A 172 3.21 2.37 -15.93
N SER A 173 2.79 1.65 -14.88
CA SER A 173 1.37 1.44 -14.59
C SER A 173 0.68 2.75 -14.19
N ILE A 174 1.34 3.60 -13.39
CA ILE A 174 0.80 4.90 -12.97
C ILE A 174 0.61 5.79 -14.19
N ASP A 175 1.63 5.95 -15.03
CA ASP A 175 1.60 6.79 -16.21
C ASP A 175 0.51 6.37 -17.21
N LYS A 176 0.39 5.06 -17.45
CA LYS A 176 -0.65 4.51 -18.31
C LYS A 176 -2.05 4.78 -17.77
N LYS A 177 -2.25 4.57 -16.48
CA LYS A 177 -3.56 4.72 -15.82
C LYS A 177 -3.95 6.18 -15.56
N ALA A 178 -2.98 7.06 -15.39
CA ALA A 178 -3.21 8.49 -15.22
C ALA A 178 -3.68 9.19 -16.50
N LYS A 179 -3.25 8.68 -17.67
CA LYS A 179 -3.57 9.24 -18.99
C LYS A 179 -4.96 8.91 -19.52
N VAL A 180 -5.75 8.11 -18.81
CA VAL A 180 -7.14 7.84 -19.22
C VAL A 180 -8.01 9.10 -19.05
N THR A 181 -9.19 9.10 -19.68
CA THR A 181 -10.16 10.20 -19.57
C THR A 181 -10.37 10.63 -18.12
N SER A 182 -10.34 11.95 -17.89
CA SER A 182 -10.61 12.55 -16.58
C SER A 182 -11.95 12.06 -16.02
N PRO A 183 -12.02 11.67 -14.75
CA PRO A 183 -13.27 11.28 -14.10
C PRO A 183 -14.14 12.50 -13.74
N TYR A 184 -13.59 13.70 -13.84
CA TYR A 184 -14.29 14.95 -13.53
C TYR A 184 -15.02 15.46 -14.78
N ASN A 185 -16.16 16.16 -14.56
CA ASN A 185 -16.86 16.80 -15.65
C ASN A 185 -15.94 17.87 -16.29
N LYS A 186 -15.89 17.91 -17.61
CA LYS A 186 -15.03 18.85 -18.37
C LYS A 186 -15.42 20.32 -18.14
N ASP A 187 -16.69 20.59 -17.88
CA ASP A 187 -17.22 21.92 -17.63
C ASP A 187 -17.10 22.38 -16.17
N ASP A 188 -16.63 21.46 -15.30
CA ASP A 188 -16.47 21.73 -13.86
C ASP A 188 -15.16 22.46 -13.58
N GLN A 189 -15.25 23.77 -13.35
CA GLN A 189 -14.11 24.63 -13.01
C GLN A 189 -13.83 24.69 -11.50
N SER A 190 -14.41 23.80 -10.69
CA SER A 190 -14.16 23.78 -9.25
C SER A 190 -12.71 23.39 -8.94
N ILE A 191 -12.22 23.88 -7.80
CA ILE A 191 -10.97 23.38 -7.21
C ILE A 191 -11.21 21.98 -6.63
N LYS A 192 -10.43 20.98 -7.05
CA LYS A 192 -10.62 19.58 -6.73
C LYS A 192 -9.59 19.08 -5.74
N PHE A 193 -10.05 18.79 -4.54
CA PHE A 193 -9.29 18.05 -3.54
C PHE A 193 -9.59 16.56 -3.64
N VAL A 194 -8.57 15.72 -3.53
CA VAL A 194 -8.75 14.26 -3.61
C VAL A 194 -8.04 13.53 -2.47
N TRP A 195 -8.69 12.51 -1.93
CA TRP A 195 -8.10 11.54 -1.01
C TRP A 195 -8.41 10.11 -1.48
N THR A 196 -7.38 9.28 -1.56
CA THR A 196 -7.52 7.88 -2.02
C THR A 196 -7.19 6.91 -0.90
N ALA A 197 -8.23 6.38 -0.22
CA ALA A 197 -8.09 5.41 0.85
C ALA A 197 -9.41 4.69 1.12
N ARG A 198 -9.34 3.47 1.67
CA ARG A 198 -10.52 2.83 2.26
C ARG A 198 -11.09 3.71 3.36
N ILE A 199 -12.40 3.75 3.50
CA ILE A 199 -13.05 4.48 4.59
C ILE A 199 -12.77 3.72 5.91
N ASN A 200 -12.03 4.39 6.79
CA ASN A 200 -11.61 3.86 8.10
C ASN A 200 -11.13 5.01 8.99
N ARG A 201 -11.44 4.97 10.28
CA ARG A 201 -11.04 6.02 11.24
C ARG A 201 -9.55 6.34 11.24
N SER A 202 -8.68 5.33 11.00
CA SER A 202 -7.23 5.57 10.92
C SER A 202 -6.84 6.44 9.72
N LYS A 203 -7.72 6.58 8.72
CA LYS A 203 -7.50 7.37 7.49
C LYS A 203 -8.00 8.81 7.59
N GLY A 204 -8.68 9.19 8.69
CA GLY A 204 -8.98 10.58 9.02
C GLY A 204 -10.01 11.28 8.15
N GLN A 205 -10.94 10.55 7.49
CA GLN A 205 -11.98 11.18 6.64
C GLN A 205 -12.86 12.15 7.44
N ASP A 206 -13.12 11.89 8.69
CA ASP A 206 -13.89 12.77 9.60
C ASP A 206 -13.20 14.11 9.81
N ILE A 207 -11.89 14.12 9.94
CA ILE A 207 -11.09 15.35 10.06
C ILE A 207 -11.06 16.09 8.74
N LEU A 208 -10.87 15.37 7.64
CA LEU A 208 -10.87 15.94 6.30
C LEU A 208 -12.18 16.64 5.96
N LEU A 209 -13.31 16.06 6.33
CA LEU A 209 -14.63 16.69 6.11
C LEU A 209 -14.79 18.00 6.89
N ARG A 210 -14.30 18.02 8.15
CA ARG A 210 -14.32 19.24 8.98
C ARG A 210 -13.42 20.33 8.38
N ALA A 211 -12.23 19.97 7.97
CA ALA A 211 -11.30 20.91 7.33
C ALA A 211 -11.85 21.41 5.98
N PHE A 212 -12.43 20.50 5.17
CA PHE A 212 -13.02 20.87 3.91
C PHE A 212 -14.23 21.82 4.06
N LYS A 213 -15.04 21.67 5.11
CA LYS A 213 -16.12 22.62 5.41
C LYS A 213 -15.56 24.04 5.55
N ILE A 214 -14.47 24.23 6.30
CA ILE A 214 -13.83 25.53 6.46
C ILE A 214 -13.34 26.07 5.10
N VAL A 215 -12.67 25.23 4.32
CA VAL A 215 -12.19 25.60 2.97
C VAL A 215 -13.35 25.95 2.05
N HIS A 216 -14.44 25.19 2.07
CA HIS A 216 -15.59 25.40 1.19
C HIS A 216 -16.36 26.71 1.48
N ILE A 217 -16.40 27.14 2.74
CA ILE A 217 -16.98 28.45 3.11
C ILE A 217 -16.18 29.60 2.45
N GLU A 218 -14.87 29.49 2.39
CA GLU A 218 -14.00 30.53 1.81
C GLU A 218 -13.83 30.38 0.29
N ILE A 219 -13.89 29.15 -0.21
CA ILE A 219 -13.79 28.77 -1.62
C ILE A 219 -15.03 27.96 -2.02
N PRO A 220 -16.20 28.62 -2.23
CA PRO A 220 -17.45 27.91 -2.53
C PRO A 220 -17.38 27.04 -3.79
N ASN A 221 -16.54 27.42 -4.76
CA ASN A 221 -16.27 26.60 -5.95
C ASN A 221 -15.16 25.57 -5.71
N SER A 222 -15.29 24.77 -4.65
CA SER A 222 -14.39 23.67 -4.33
C SER A 222 -15.14 22.35 -4.17
N LYS A 223 -14.50 21.24 -4.50
CA LYS A 223 -15.04 19.88 -4.35
C LYS A 223 -14.03 18.95 -3.70
N LEU A 224 -14.53 18.01 -2.89
CA LEU A 224 -13.74 16.97 -2.26
C LEU A 224 -14.18 15.59 -2.77
N TYR A 225 -13.24 14.86 -3.32
CA TYR A 225 -13.45 13.50 -3.81
C TYR A 225 -12.75 12.50 -2.89
N ILE A 226 -13.53 11.58 -2.31
CA ILE A 226 -13.03 10.50 -1.44
C ILE A 226 -13.15 9.19 -2.21
N VAL A 227 -12.02 8.73 -2.73
CA VAL A 227 -11.93 7.55 -3.61
C VAL A 227 -11.50 6.34 -2.78
N GLY A 228 -12.41 5.39 -2.56
CA GLY A 228 -12.07 4.19 -1.84
C GLY A 228 -13.24 3.35 -1.39
N LYS A 229 -12.95 2.10 -1.06
CA LYS A 229 -13.96 1.13 -0.65
C LYS A 229 -14.58 1.51 0.69
N TYR A 230 -15.89 1.40 0.76
CA TYR A 230 -16.68 1.45 1.97
C TYR A 230 -17.75 0.36 1.96
N GLN A 231 -18.32 0.08 3.10
CA GLN A 231 -19.54 -0.72 3.25
C GLN A 231 -20.66 0.23 3.69
N SER A 232 -21.81 0.16 3.03
CA SER A 232 -22.95 1.07 3.30
C SER A 232 -23.42 0.97 4.74
N GLU A 233 -23.30 -0.20 5.36
CA GLU A 233 -23.72 -0.50 6.73
C GLU A 233 -22.66 -0.12 7.79
N ASP A 234 -21.44 0.28 7.36
CA ASP A 234 -20.38 0.67 8.28
C ASP A 234 -20.76 1.94 9.03
N LYS A 235 -20.77 1.85 10.37
CA LYS A 235 -21.17 2.96 11.25
C LYS A 235 -20.34 4.21 10.99
N TYR A 236 -19.05 4.09 10.77
CA TYR A 236 -18.20 5.22 10.51
C TYR A 236 -18.53 5.90 9.18
N TYR A 237 -18.83 5.12 8.13
CA TYR A 237 -19.29 5.67 6.86
C TYR A 237 -20.61 6.42 7.02
N GLN A 238 -21.56 5.88 7.79
CA GLN A 238 -22.84 6.55 8.06
C GLN A 238 -22.65 7.88 8.83
N GLU A 239 -21.72 7.91 9.81
CA GLU A 239 -21.35 9.13 10.52
C GLU A 239 -20.79 10.20 9.56
N LEU A 240 -19.95 9.81 8.58
CA LEU A 240 -19.42 10.73 7.57
C LEU A 240 -20.52 11.27 6.64
N LYS A 241 -21.43 10.40 6.18
CA LYS A 241 -22.57 10.81 5.36
C LYS A 241 -23.48 11.78 6.09
N GLN A 242 -23.79 11.49 7.34
CA GLN A 242 -24.64 12.37 8.15
C GLN A 242 -23.98 13.74 8.33
N TYR A 243 -22.66 13.77 8.60
CA TYR A 243 -21.92 15.02 8.69
C TYR A 243 -22.02 15.85 7.39
N VAL A 244 -21.92 15.21 6.23
CA VAL A 244 -22.06 15.89 4.93
C VAL A 244 -23.45 16.50 4.76
N LEU A 245 -24.50 15.76 5.15
CA LEU A 245 -25.88 16.24 5.09
C LEU A 245 -26.13 17.43 6.05
N ASP A 246 -25.73 17.28 7.31
CA ASP A 246 -25.93 18.28 8.36
C ASP A 246 -25.19 19.60 8.10
N ASN A 247 -24.18 19.57 7.24
CA ASN A 247 -23.35 20.74 6.90
C ASN A 247 -23.57 21.23 5.44
N GLU A 248 -24.63 20.78 4.76
CA GLU A 248 -25.00 21.21 3.40
C GLU A 248 -23.87 21.00 2.36
N LEU A 249 -23.06 19.96 2.53
CA LEU A 249 -21.91 19.64 1.67
C LEU A 249 -22.22 18.59 0.58
N SER A 250 -23.49 18.23 0.40
CA SER A 250 -23.89 17.10 -0.48
C SER A 250 -23.46 17.26 -1.93
N ASP A 251 -23.43 18.49 -2.44
CA ASP A 251 -23.04 18.80 -3.82
C ASP A 251 -21.53 18.95 -3.99
N SER A 252 -20.78 19.07 -2.88
CA SER A 252 -19.36 19.39 -2.86
C SER A 252 -18.47 18.25 -2.35
N VAL A 253 -19.04 17.24 -1.66
CA VAL A 253 -18.33 16.06 -1.16
C VAL A 253 -18.82 14.82 -1.85
N ILE A 254 -17.93 14.15 -2.57
CA ILE A 254 -18.25 13.00 -3.40
C ILE A 254 -17.52 11.76 -2.88
N PHE A 255 -18.29 10.77 -2.37
CA PHE A 255 -17.79 9.43 -2.08
C PHE A 255 -17.92 8.57 -3.34
N THR A 256 -16.81 8.34 -4.04
CA THR A 256 -16.84 7.65 -5.35
C THR A 256 -16.98 6.13 -5.23
N GLY A 257 -16.74 5.58 -4.05
CA GLY A 257 -16.59 4.12 -3.91
C GLY A 257 -15.21 3.63 -4.35
N PHE A 258 -15.08 2.30 -4.48
CA PHE A 258 -13.85 1.68 -4.96
C PHE A 258 -13.65 1.93 -6.46
N ASP A 259 -12.47 2.42 -6.80
CA ASP A 259 -12.02 2.51 -8.19
C ASP A 259 -10.67 1.77 -8.31
N ASP A 260 -10.54 0.88 -9.27
CA ASP A 260 -9.30 0.13 -9.53
C ASP A 260 -8.21 1.00 -10.15
N ASN A 261 -8.60 2.17 -10.68
CA ASN A 261 -7.72 3.20 -11.21
C ASN A 261 -7.83 4.53 -10.44
N PRO A 262 -7.30 4.63 -9.22
CA PRO A 262 -7.32 5.88 -8.47
C PRO A 262 -6.45 6.98 -9.09
N TYR A 263 -5.50 6.63 -9.96
CA TYR A 263 -4.54 7.56 -10.56
C TYR A 263 -5.21 8.60 -11.47
N LYS A 264 -6.30 8.24 -12.17
CA LYS A 264 -7.06 9.21 -12.99
C LYS A 264 -7.68 10.32 -12.14
N TRP A 265 -8.10 10.01 -10.89
CA TRP A 265 -8.61 10.99 -9.95
C TRP A 265 -7.51 11.91 -9.46
N VAL A 266 -6.38 11.32 -9.04
CA VAL A 266 -5.23 12.08 -8.52
C VAL A 266 -4.62 12.95 -9.60
N ALA A 267 -4.39 12.41 -10.79
CA ALA A 267 -3.75 13.14 -11.90
C ALA A 267 -4.53 14.38 -12.36
N ASN A 268 -5.83 14.39 -12.19
CA ASN A 268 -6.70 15.50 -12.63
C ASN A 268 -7.22 16.38 -11.46
N ALA A 269 -6.76 16.13 -10.21
CA ALA A 269 -7.07 16.98 -9.07
C ALA A 269 -6.08 18.14 -8.93
N ASP A 270 -6.46 19.17 -8.17
CA ASP A 270 -5.61 20.32 -7.87
C ASP A 270 -4.73 20.09 -6.64
N CYS A 271 -5.21 19.30 -5.68
CA CYS A 271 -4.46 18.97 -4.47
C CYS A 271 -4.83 17.59 -3.93
N TYR A 272 -3.83 16.85 -3.48
CA TYR A 272 -4.01 15.58 -2.77
C TYR A 272 -3.92 15.80 -1.27
N VAL A 273 -4.89 15.28 -0.49
CA VAL A 273 -4.94 15.50 0.95
C VAL A 273 -4.91 14.18 1.71
N MET A 274 -3.91 13.95 2.53
CA MET A 274 -3.75 12.75 3.37
C MET A 274 -3.91 13.09 4.87
N PRO A 275 -5.11 13.00 5.43
CA PRO A 275 -5.40 13.36 6.83
C PRO A 275 -5.19 12.19 7.80
N SER A 276 -4.41 11.19 7.43
CA SER A 276 -4.29 9.93 8.17
C SER A 276 -3.79 10.11 9.61
N ARG A 277 -4.37 9.36 10.54
CA ARG A 277 -3.88 9.19 11.92
C ARG A 277 -2.80 8.12 12.04
N LYS A 278 -2.83 7.12 11.13
CA LYS A 278 -1.88 5.99 11.12
C LYS A 278 -1.62 5.51 9.70
N GLU A 279 -0.37 5.30 9.39
CA GLU A 279 0.11 4.69 8.15
C GLU A 279 1.21 3.66 8.43
N GLY A 280 1.50 2.81 7.44
CA GLY A 280 2.73 2.03 7.41
C GLY A 280 3.77 2.76 6.53
N LEU A 281 3.58 2.68 5.21
CA LEU A 281 4.18 3.57 4.23
C LEU A 281 3.04 4.09 3.34
N PRO A 282 2.86 5.42 3.21
CA PRO A 282 1.71 6.00 2.50
C PRO A 282 1.93 5.97 0.97
N ASN A 283 1.75 4.80 0.34
CA ASN A 283 1.96 4.64 -1.10
C ASN A 283 1.14 5.65 -1.93
N SER A 284 -0.10 5.90 -1.55
CA SER A 284 -0.97 6.84 -2.28
C SER A 284 -0.49 8.30 -2.21
N LEU A 285 0.20 8.69 -1.14
CA LEU A 285 0.88 9.98 -1.05
C LEU A 285 2.09 10.02 -2.02
N ILE A 286 2.87 8.95 -2.05
CA ILE A 286 4.02 8.80 -2.95
C ILE A 286 3.55 8.84 -4.41
N ASP A 287 2.47 8.13 -4.74
CA ASP A 287 1.86 8.11 -6.06
C ASP A 287 1.36 9.51 -6.47
N ALA A 288 0.74 10.26 -5.55
CA ALA A 288 0.27 11.62 -5.81
C ALA A 288 1.44 12.59 -6.09
N MET A 289 2.52 12.48 -5.35
CA MET A 289 3.73 13.27 -5.57
C MET A 289 4.42 12.91 -6.88
N TYR A 290 4.44 11.61 -7.24
CA TYR A 290 4.94 11.17 -8.55
C TYR A 290 4.12 11.77 -9.70
N LEU A 291 2.81 11.87 -9.53
CA LEU A 291 1.90 12.52 -10.49
C LEU A 291 1.99 14.06 -10.48
N GLY A 292 2.96 14.64 -9.76
CA GLY A 292 3.21 16.09 -9.71
C GLY A 292 2.10 16.87 -9.00
N LYS A 293 1.41 16.27 -8.03
CA LYS A 293 0.36 16.97 -7.28
C LYS A 293 0.91 17.59 -6.00
N PRO A 294 0.53 18.84 -5.69
CA PRO A 294 0.77 19.38 -4.36
C PRO A 294 0.01 18.55 -3.33
N VAL A 295 0.64 18.32 -2.19
CA VAL A 295 0.07 17.45 -1.17
C VAL A 295 -0.10 18.15 0.17
N VAL A 296 -1.16 17.84 0.89
CA VAL A 296 -1.32 18.10 2.31
C VAL A 296 -1.25 16.78 3.03
N ALA A 297 -0.34 16.63 3.97
CA ALA A 297 -0.14 15.35 4.65
C ALA A 297 0.06 15.52 6.15
N THR A 298 -0.61 14.66 6.94
CA THR A 298 -0.38 14.62 8.39
C THR A 298 0.93 13.92 8.72
N THR A 299 1.66 14.41 9.70
CA THR A 299 2.91 13.82 10.22
C THR A 299 2.65 12.58 11.10
N CYS A 300 1.70 11.74 10.69
CA CYS A 300 1.26 10.56 11.46
C CYS A 300 2.34 9.47 11.66
N ILE A 301 3.40 9.51 10.86
CA ILE A 301 4.60 8.67 10.98
C ILE A 301 5.83 9.46 10.48
N PRO A 302 7.04 9.19 11.00
CA PRO A 302 8.25 9.95 10.66
C PRO A 302 8.60 9.98 9.18
N VAL A 303 8.29 8.93 8.44
CA VAL A 303 8.61 8.85 7.00
C VAL A 303 7.86 9.89 6.17
N VAL A 304 6.69 10.36 6.59
CA VAL A 304 5.95 11.40 5.85
C VAL A 304 6.78 12.66 5.73
N SER A 305 7.46 13.09 6.81
CA SER A 305 8.36 14.27 6.81
C SER A 305 9.64 14.08 5.98
N ARG A 306 9.97 12.83 5.60
CA ARG A 306 11.06 12.56 4.64
C ARG A 306 10.55 12.57 3.19
N ILE A 307 9.30 12.17 2.98
CA ILE A 307 8.65 12.13 1.67
C ILE A 307 8.24 13.55 1.24
N VAL A 308 7.60 14.28 2.15
CA VAL A 308 7.12 15.65 1.90
C VAL A 308 8.12 16.66 2.45
N LYS A 309 8.59 17.54 1.60
CA LYS A 309 9.39 18.71 1.99
C LYS A 309 8.44 19.88 2.19
N ASP A 310 8.21 20.22 3.46
CA ASP A 310 7.24 21.22 3.86
C ASP A 310 7.48 22.58 3.17
N GLY A 311 6.40 23.19 2.69
CA GLY A 311 6.43 24.45 1.94
C GLY A 311 7.01 24.35 0.51
N TYR A 312 7.52 23.18 0.08
CA TYR A 312 8.08 23.00 -1.25
C TYR A 312 7.19 22.13 -2.15
N ASN A 313 7.02 20.85 -1.84
CA ASN A 313 6.21 19.93 -2.64
C ASN A 313 4.92 19.50 -1.94
N GLY A 314 4.65 20.05 -0.78
CA GLY A 314 3.46 19.86 0.02
C GLY A 314 3.53 20.61 1.34
N ILE A 315 2.50 20.45 2.16
CA ILE A 315 2.40 21.06 3.47
C ILE A 315 2.17 19.97 4.51
N LEU A 316 2.97 19.98 5.56
CA LEU A 316 2.90 19.07 6.68
C LEU A 316 2.07 19.65 7.81
N VAL A 317 1.18 18.84 8.37
CA VAL A 317 0.33 19.24 9.49
C VAL A 317 0.30 18.15 10.56
N ASN A 318 -0.03 18.51 11.80
CA ASN A 318 -0.22 17.52 12.84
C ASN A 318 -1.52 16.70 12.59
N PRO A 319 -1.54 15.41 12.95
CA PRO A 319 -2.77 14.64 12.95
C PRO A 319 -3.85 15.29 13.84
N ASP A 320 -5.11 15.16 13.43
CA ASP A 320 -6.29 15.68 14.14
C ASP A 320 -6.43 17.22 14.22
N ASP A 321 -5.53 17.98 13.60
CA ASP A 321 -5.59 19.44 13.55
C ASP A 321 -6.40 19.92 12.34
N VAL A 322 -7.68 20.15 12.57
CA VAL A 322 -8.67 20.51 11.53
C VAL A 322 -8.32 21.84 10.88
N GLU A 323 -8.00 22.85 11.68
CA GLU A 323 -7.69 24.20 11.25
C GLU A 323 -6.39 24.24 10.45
N ALA A 324 -5.35 23.55 10.92
CA ALA A 324 -4.09 23.46 10.19
C ALA A 324 -4.25 22.72 8.84
N ILE A 325 -5.09 21.68 8.77
CA ILE A 325 -5.39 21.00 7.51
C ILE A 325 -6.13 21.94 6.55
N ALA A 326 -7.12 22.69 7.01
CA ALA A 326 -7.86 23.64 6.18
C ALA A 326 -6.92 24.74 5.63
N GLU A 327 -6.08 25.30 6.47
CA GLU A 327 -5.09 26.31 6.07
C GLU A 327 -4.08 25.72 5.06
N ALA A 328 -3.60 24.50 5.31
CA ALA A 328 -2.70 23.80 4.41
C ALA A 328 -3.35 23.52 3.04
N MET A 329 -4.64 23.15 3.00
CA MET A 329 -5.38 22.94 1.76
C MET A 329 -5.45 24.23 0.93
N ARG A 330 -5.72 25.37 1.55
CA ARG A 330 -5.72 26.68 0.88
C ARG A 330 -4.35 27.06 0.31
N LYS A 331 -3.28 26.80 1.05
CA LYS A 331 -1.91 27.10 0.61
C LYS A 331 -1.44 26.14 -0.48
N ALA A 332 -1.75 24.86 -0.36
CA ALA A 332 -1.25 23.82 -1.24
C ALA A 332 -1.67 24.02 -2.71
N ILE A 333 -2.87 24.51 -2.98
CA ILE A 333 -3.34 24.79 -4.36
C ILE A 333 -2.53 25.85 -5.09
N HIS A 334 -1.73 26.63 -4.38
CA HIS A 334 -0.85 27.65 -4.95
C HIS A 334 0.60 27.19 -5.13
N LEU A 335 0.95 25.98 -4.64
CA LEU A 335 2.29 25.43 -4.84
C LEU A 335 2.46 25.03 -6.32
N LYS A 336 3.57 25.47 -6.91
CA LYS A 336 3.93 25.22 -8.32
C LYS A 336 5.40 24.87 -8.45
N ASP A 337 5.78 24.31 -9.59
CA ASP A 337 7.19 24.09 -9.99
C ASP A 337 8.01 23.24 -9.01
N PHE A 338 7.36 22.33 -8.31
CA PHE A 338 8.04 21.40 -7.39
C PHE A 338 8.30 20.04 -8.05
N LYS A 339 9.28 19.33 -7.49
CA LYS A 339 9.61 17.96 -7.88
C LYS A 339 9.45 17.02 -6.71
N MET A 340 9.15 15.77 -7.00
CA MET A 340 9.17 14.71 -6.02
C MET A 340 10.59 14.58 -5.43
N THR A 341 10.68 14.58 -4.09
CA THR A 341 11.96 14.44 -3.36
C THR A 341 12.19 13.03 -2.83
N TYR A 342 11.15 12.20 -2.82
CA TYR A 342 11.24 10.81 -2.39
C TYR A 342 11.92 9.96 -3.46
N ILE A 343 12.90 9.17 -3.02
CA ILE A 343 13.61 8.22 -3.89
C ILE A 343 13.10 6.82 -3.54
N PRO A 344 12.31 6.18 -4.40
CA PRO A 344 11.85 4.81 -4.19
C PRO A 344 13.01 3.83 -4.28
N ALA A 345 12.84 2.63 -3.72
CA ALA A 345 13.82 1.57 -3.93
C ALA A 345 13.99 1.25 -5.41
N ASN A 346 15.22 1.04 -5.82
CA ASN A 346 15.54 0.67 -7.19
C ASN A 346 15.09 -0.78 -7.46
N GLN A 347 14.57 -1.04 -8.66
CA GLN A 347 14.28 -2.40 -9.12
C GLN A 347 15.49 -3.34 -8.96
N LYS A 348 16.69 -2.85 -9.23
CA LYS A 348 17.94 -3.62 -9.09
C LYS A 348 18.16 -4.16 -7.69
N ASP A 349 17.75 -3.43 -6.65
CA ASP A 349 17.93 -3.84 -5.26
C ASP A 349 17.04 -5.05 -4.93
N PHE A 350 15.81 -5.06 -5.44
CA PHE A 350 14.93 -6.22 -5.33
C PHE A 350 15.46 -7.41 -6.12
N ILE A 351 15.87 -7.21 -7.37
CA ILE A 351 16.42 -8.30 -8.21
C ILE A 351 17.65 -8.92 -7.51
N LEU A 352 18.55 -8.09 -7.00
CA LEU A 352 19.76 -8.57 -6.31
C LEU A 352 19.39 -9.42 -5.09
N LEU A 353 18.37 -9.02 -4.31
CA LEU A 353 17.91 -9.79 -3.17
C LEU A 353 17.42 -11.20 -3.59
N PHE A 354 16.67 -11.30 -4.71
CA PHE A 354 16.19 -12.59 -5.23
C PHE A 354 17.29 -13.40 -5.94
N ARG A 355 18.35 -12.77 -6.45
CA ARG A 355 19.51 -13.47 -7.00
C ARG A 355 20.37 -14.12 -5.92
N ASN A 356 20.41 -13.53 -4.74
CA ASN A 356 21.22 -13.98 -3.60
C ASN A 356 20.59 -15.12 -2.77
N ILE A 357 19.52 -15.70 -3.28
CA ILE A 357 18.81 -16.83 -2.65
C ILE A 357 19.21 -18.16 -3.25
#